data_bc050619fb7005cddd5b5e7f311312d1
#
_entry.id   bc050619fb7005cddd5b5e7f311312d1
#
_cell.length_a   1.000
_cell.length_b   1.000
_cell.length_c   1.000
_cell.angle_alpha   90.00
_cell.angle_beta   90.00
_cell.angle_gamma   90.00
#
_symmetry.space_group_name_H-M   'P 1'
#
loop_
_entity.id
_entity.type
_entity.pdbx_description
1 polymer ?
#
loop_
_entity_poly.entity_id
_entity_poly.type
_entity_poly.pdbx_seq_one_letter_code
_entity_poly.pdbx_strand_id
1 'polypeptide(L)'
;RVSRISISDLHGYLIDERSMGSLSEIPATLYEEIQADMAALRAQAAASDDPFSEGAQSLIKERESLREYLRDLYAVRTRKILNLALARANGDEIDRSELQMMVPGERALFEVVYESCTSCRKALLDGKPTLEITAYSYVSPNAGTEQEASPSLPPMPLDAEIPPEEAADFLMENVAGPAPES
;
A
#
# COMPACT_ATOMS: atom_id res chain seq x y z
N ARG A 1 14.55 -25.72 7.44
CA ARG A 1 15.25 -24.49 7.87
C ARG A 1 14.59 -23.36 7.11
N VAL A 2 13.74 -22.60 7.77
CA VAL A 2 13.24 -21.33 7.24
C VAL A 2 14.48 -20.44 7.12
N SER A 3 14.85 -20.08 5.92
CA SER A 3 15.98 -19.18 5.67
C SER A 3 15.50 -17.79 6.12
N ARG A 4 16.04 -17.33 7.25
CA ARG A 4 15.72 -15.99 7.76
C ARG A 4 16.36 -14.97 6.84
N ILE A 5 15.56 -14.09 6.27
CA ILE A 5 16.04 -12.98 5.44
C ILE A 5 16.66 -11.94 6.38
N SER A 6 17.95 -11.69 6.21
CA SER A 6 18.63 -10.67 7.01
C SER A 6 18.29 -9.26 6.53
N ILE A 7 18.46 -8.27 7.41
CA ILE A 7 18.35 -6.83 7.03
C ILE A 7 19.30 -6.51 5.86
N SER A 8 20.49 -7.12 5.84
CA SER A 8 21.48 -6.92 4.79
C SER A 8 20.99 -7.44 3.43
N ASP A 9 20.31 -8.61 3.42
CA ASP A 9 19.76 -9.18 2.19
C ASP A 9 18.64 -8.30 1.63
N LEU A 10 17.73 -7.86 2.52
CA LEU A 10 16.63 -6.96 2.13
C LEU A 10 17.14 -5.61 1.61
N HIS A 11 18.18 -5.07 2.26
CA HIS A 11 18.84 -3.85 1.79
C HIS A 11 19.50 -4.07 0.43
N GLY A 12 20.11 -5.23 0.19
CA GLY A 12 20.65 -5.63 -1.11
C GLY A 12 19.57 -5.59 -2.20
N TYR A 13 18.43 -6.25 -1.99
CA TYR A 13 17.31 -6.20 -2.94
C TYR A 13 16.82 -4.78 -3.21
N LEU A 14 16.77 -3.92 -2.19
CA LEU A 14 16.38 -2.51 -2.36
C LEU A 14 17.38 -1.73 -3.22
N ILE A 15 18.68 -1.95 -3.02
CA ILE A 15 19.74 -1.30 -3.83
C ILE A 15 19.64 -1.75 -5.27
N ASP A 16 19.53 -3.08 -5.51
CA ASP A 16 19.39 -3.65 -6.85
C ASP A 16 18.15 -3.08 -7.55
N GLU A 17 17.03 -3.05 -6.86
CA GLU A 17 15.79 -2.49 -7.40
C GLU A 17 15.90 -1.00 -7.74
N ARG A 18 16.62 -0.20 -6.94
CA ARG A 18 16.83 1.23 -7.21
C ARG A 18 17.82 1.48 -8.35
N SER A 19 18.81 0.61 -8.52
CA SER A 19 19.84 0.76 -9.54
C SER A 19 19.39 0.34 -10.93
N MET A 20 18.45 -0.60 -11.01
CA MET A 20 17.91 -1.10 -12.28
C MET A 20 16.74 -0.25 -12.76
N GLY A 21 16.68 0.01 -14.08
CA GLY A 21 15.51 0.62 -14.72
C GLY A 21 14.30 -0.30 -14.79
N SER A 22 14.55 -1.63 -14.87
CA SER A 22 13.57 -2.72 -14.87
C SER A 22 13.34 -3.28 -13.46
N LEU A 23 12.43 -4.26 -13.33
CA LEU A 23 12.23 -4.99 -12.09
C LEU A 23 13.42 -5.94 -11.85
N SER A 24 13.91 -5.98 -10.60
CA SER A 24 14.91 -6.95 -10.17
C SER A 24 14.25 -8.25 -9.71
N GLU A 25 15.00 -9.35 -9.77
CA GLU A 25 14.55 -10.65 -9.28
C GLU A 25 14.55 -10.65 -7.74
N ILE A 26 13.43 -11.03 -7.16
CA ILE A 26 13.28 -11.24 -5.72
C ILE A 26 12.62 -12.59 -5.45
N PRO A 27 12.88 -13.24 -4.30
CA PRO A 27 12.20 -14.47 -3.93
C PRO A 27 10.69 -14.31 -3.90
N ALA A 28 9.94 -15.26 -4.46
CA ALA A 28 8.48 -15.21 -4.48
C ALA A 28 7.86 -15.15 -3.07
N THR A 29 8.56 -15.68 -2.07
CA THR A 29 8.16 -15.73 -0.65
C THR A 29 8.70 -14.58 0.19
N LEU A 30 9.43 -13.63 -0.43
CA LEU A 30 10.14 -12.54 0.29
C LEU A 30 9.23 -11.80 1.27
N TYR A 31 8.07 -11.37 0.81
CA TYR A 31 7.13 -10.59 1.64
C TYR A 31 6.59 -11.41 2.80
N GLU A 32 6.28 -12.69 2.58
CA GLU A 32 5.76 -13.61 3.61
C GLU A 32 6.81 -13.93 4.66
N GLU A 33 8.05 -14.20 4.24
CA GLU A 33 9.17 -14.48 5.13
C GLU A 33 9.49 -13.30 6.03
N ILE A 34 9.55 -12.07 5.47
CA ILE A 34 9.81 -10.86 6.27
C ILE A 34 8.66 -10.58 7.24
N GLN A 35 7.40 -10.80 6.85
CA GLN A 35 6.26 -10.64 7.74
C GLN A 35 6.34 -11.63 8.92
N ALA A 36 6.73 -12.88 8.65
CA ALA A 36 6.94 -13.89 9.68
C ALA A 36 8.08 -13.51 10.64
N ASP A 37 9.20 -13.00 10.11
CA ASP A 37 10.33 -12.53 10.90
C ASP A 37 9.95 -11.34 11.79
N MET A 38 9.23 -10.36 11.25
CA MET A 38 8.73 -9.22 12.03
C MET A 38 7.77 -9.64 13.14
N ALA A 39 6.93 -10.65 12.89
CA ALA A 39 6.03 -11.20 13.91
C ALA A 39 6.82 -11.94 15.02
N ALA A 40 7.86 -12.69 14.63
CA ALA A 40 8.73 -13.38 15.59
C ALA A 40 9.51 -12.38 16.47
N LEU A 41 10.08 -11.32 15.88
CA LEU A 41 10.78 -10.26 16.62
C LEU A 41 9.85 -9.57 17.62
N ARG A 42 8.61 -9.29 17.19
CA ARG A 42 7.58 -8.71 18.09
C ARG A 42 7.27 -9.64 19.27
N ALA A 43 7.10 -10.94 18.99
CA ALA A 43 6.81 -11.92 20.05
C ALA A 43 7.97 -12.05 21.03
N GLN A 44 9.22 -12.07 20.53
CA GLN A 44 10.42 -12.11 21.36
C GLN A 44 10.56 -10.86 22.25
N ALA A 45 10.33 -9.66 21.66
CA ALA A 45 10.36 -8.42 22.43
C ALA A 45 9.27 -8.37 23.51
N ALA A 46 8.07 -8.89 23.22
CA ALA A 46 6.96 -8.96 24.18
C ALA A 46 7.16 -10.00 25.28
N ALA A 47 7.96 -11.03 25.02
CA ALA A 47 8.30 -12.07 26.00
C ALA A 47 9.47 -11.67 26.94
N SER A 48 10.08 -10.50 26.74
CA SER A 48 11.12 -9.98 27.62
C SER A 48 10.51 -9.53 28.95
N ASP A 49 11.16 -9.90 30.07
CA ASP A 49 10.73 -9.50 31.43
C ASP A 49 10.79 -7.97 31.64
N ASP A 50 11.70 -7.29 30.92
CA ASP A 50 11.83 -5.85 30.93
C ASP A 50 11.74 -5.29 29.47
N PRO A 51 10.64 -4.61 29.13
CA PRO A 51 10.46 -3.98 27.82
C PRO A 51 11.50 -2.89 27.50
N PHE A 52 12.15 -2.33 28.52
CA PHE A 52 13.16 -1.28 28.37
C PHE A 52 14.59 -1.85 28.36
N SER A 53 14.75 -3.15 28.48
CA SER A 53 16.06 -3.80 28.38
C SER A 53 16.70 -3.52 27.01
N GLU A 54 18.02 -3.42 26.99
CA GLU A 54 18.78 -3.24 25.75
C GLU A 54 18.45 -4.31 24.70
N GLY A 55 18.23 -5.56 25.15
CA GLY A 55 17.83 -6.67 24.30
C GLY A 55 16.47 -6.46 23.64
N ALA A 56 15.44 -6.07 24.42
CA ALA A 56 14.11 -5.81 23.88
C ALA A 56 14.13 -4.62 22.88
N GLN A 57 14.84 -3.55 23.22
CA GLN A 57 14.99 -2.39 22.33
C GLN A 57 15.73 -2.74 21.04
N SER A 58 16.73 -3.63 21.08
CA SER A 58 17.43 -4.09 19.88
C SER A 58 16.49 -4.84 18.94
N LEU A 59 15.64 -5.74 19.46
CA LEU A 59 14.63 -6.45 18.66
C LEU A 59 13.60 -5.52 18.03
N ILE A 60 13.19 -4.49 18.75
CA ILE A 60 12.26 -3.47 18.22
C ILE A 60 12.93 -2.70 17.09
N LYS A 61 14.17 -2.26 17.26
CA LYS A 61 14.92 -1.55 16.20
C LYS A 61 15.13 -2.41 14.97
N GLU A 62 15.48 -3.68 15.15
CA GLU A 62 15.63 -4.64 14.05
C GLU A 62 14.32 -4.77 13.26
N ARG A 63 13.20 -4.94 13.97
CA ARG A 63 11.88 -5.00 13.33
C ARG A 63 11.51 -3.72 12.57
N GLU A 64 11.77 -2.55 13.13
CA GLU A 64 11.48 -1.27 12.46
C GLU A 64 12.36 -1.09 11.21
N SER A 65 13.63 -1.49 11.24
CA SER A 65 14.51 -1.48 10.08
C SER A 65 14.00 -2.40 8.96
N LEU A 66 13.59 -3.63 9.29
CA LEU A 66 12.98 -4.53 8.31
C LEU A 66 11.72 -3.91 7.68
N ARG A 67 10.86 -3.30 8.49
CA ARG A 67 9.64 -2.66 8.03
C ARG A 67 9.91 -1.48 7.08
N GLU A 68 10.91 -0.67 7.40
CA GLU A 68 11.30 0.48 6.59
C GLU A 68 11.83 0.04 5.22
N TYR A 69 12.80 -0.88 5.19
CA TYR A 69 13.32 -1.39 3.93
C TYR A 69 12.28 -2.10 3.08
N LEU A 70 11.38 -2.88 3.72
CA LEU A 70 10.30 -3.56 3.02
C LEU A 70 9.33 -2.56 2.38
N ARG A 71 8.97 -1.49 3.11
CA ARG A 71 8.11 -0.42 2.60
C ARG A 71 8.75 0.31 1.42
N ASP A 72 10.04 0.59 1.52
CA ASP A 72 10.78 1.27 0.47
C ASP A 72 10.88 0.39 -0.78
N LEU A 73 11.21 -0.89 -0.62
CA LEU A 73 11.25 -1.86 -1.73
C LEU A 73 9.88 -1.95 -2.41
N TYR A 74 8.80 -2.10 -1.64
CA TYR A 74 7.44 -2.12 -2.14
C TYR A 74 7.11 -0.85 -2.94
N ALA A 75 7.45 0.32 -2.42
CA ALA A 75 7.16 1.59 -3.09
C ALA A 75 7.88 1.74 -4.44
N VAL A 76 9.16 1.34 -4.50
CA VAL A 76 9.94 1.40 -5.75
C VAL A 76 9.38 0.42 -6.77
N ARG A 77 9.14 -0.84 -6.38
CA ARG A 77 8.59 -1.88 -7.26
C ARG A 77 7.20 -1.53 -7.76
N THR A 78 6.31 -1.11 -6.86
CA THR A 78 4.94 -0.71 -7.21
C THR A 78 4.94 0.38 -8.27
N ARG A 79 5.79 1.40 -8.14
CA ARG A 79 5.90 2.46 -9.16
C ARG A 79 6.27 1.91 -10.53
N LYS A 80 7.24 1.00 -10.62
CA LYS A 80 7.63 0.35 -11.87
C LYS A 80 6.49 -0.48 -12.46
N ILE A 81 5.82 -1.28 -11.63
CA ILE A 81 4.69 -2.11 -12.04
C ILE A 81 3.54 -1.27 -12.61
N LEU A 82 3.20 -0.16 -11.95
CA LEU A 82 2.17 0.76 -12.45
C LEU A 82 2.55 1.37 -13.79
N ASN A 83 3.82 1.78 -13.96
CA ASN A 83 4.31 2.29 -15.23
C ASN A 83 4.26 1.25 -16.35
N LEU A 84 4.64 -0.01 -16.05
CA LEU A 84 4.53 -1.12 -17.00
C LEU A 84 3.08 -1.40 -17.41
N ALA A 85 2.16 -1.42 -16.43
CA ALA A 85 0.74 -1.63 -16.71
C ALA A 85 0.16 -0.51 -17.59
N LEU A 86 0.54 0.74 -17.32
CA LEU A 86 0.13 1.89 -18.12
C LEU A 86 0.71 1.85 -19.53
N ALA A 87 2.00 1.55 -19.68
CA ALA A 87 2.65 1.41 -20.98
C ALA A 87 1.95 0.35 -21.84
N ARG A 88 1.69 -0.84 -21.26
CA ARG A 88 0.95 -1.90 -21.92
C ARG A 88 -0.48 -1.49 -22.32
N ALA A 89 -1.19 -0.77 -21.45
CA ALA A 89 -2.54 -0.28 -21.75
C ALA A 89 -2.54 0.74 -22.91
N ASN A 90 -1.42 1.45 -23.10
CA ASN A 90 -1.23 2.37 -24.24
C ASN A 90 -0.82 1.67 -25.53
N GLY A 91 -0.51 0.39 -25.48
CA GLY A 91 -0.14 -0.42 -26.64
C GLY A 91 1.36 -0.64 -26.80
N ASP A 92 2.17 -0.24 -25.83
CA ASP A 92 3.61 -0.47 -25.86
C ASP A 92 3.91 -1.96 -25.63
N GLU A 93 4.94 -2.46 -26.31
CA GLU A 93 5.45 -3.80 -26.07
C GLU A 93 6.21 -3.85 -24.74
N ILE A 94 5.84 -4.80 -23.89
CA ILE A 94 6.50 -5.05 -22.62
C ILE A 94 7.32 -6.31 -22.73
N ASP A 95 8.54 -6.29 -22.17
CA ASP A 95 9.35 -7.48 -22.06
C ASP A 95 8.69 -8.51 -21.14
N ARG A 96 8.55 -9.72 -21.65
CA ARG A 96 7.96 -10.83 -20.88
C ARG A 96 8.80 -11.19 -19.66
N SER A 97 10.10 -10.91 -19.68
CA SER A 97 10.99 -11.14 -18.54
C SER A 97 10.57 -10.27 -17.34
N GLU A 98 10.16 -9.03 -17.55
CA GLU A 98 9.69 -8.17 -16.46
C GLU A 98 8.44 -8.70 -15.76
N LEU A 99 7.54 -9.33 -16.54
CA LEU A 99 6.37 -9.98 -15.96
C LEU A 99 6.73 -11.21 -15.11
N GLN A 100 7.83 -11.89 -15.42
CA GLN A 100 8.31 -13.04 -14.66
C GLN A 100 8.99 -12.64 -13.35
N MET A 101 9.53 -11.42 -13.27
CA MET A 101 10.14 -10.88 -12.04
C MET A 101 9.12 -10.42 -10.99
N MET A 102 7.84 -10.39 -11.34
CA MET A 102 6.77 -10.02 -10.41
C MET A 102 6.38 -11.19 -9.52
N VAL A 103 6.31 -10.97 -8.21
CA VAL A 103 5.71 -11.94 -7.29
C VAL A 103 4.18 -12.00 -7.50
N PRO A 104 3.49 -13.07 -7.03
CA PRO A 104 2.07 -13.27 -7.34
C PRO A 104 1.16 -12.08 -7.04
N GLY A 105 1.36 -11.41 -5.89
CA GLY A 105 0.59 -10.22 -5.51
C GLY A 105 0.85 -9.00 -6.42
N GLU A 106 2.09 -8.82 -6.84
CA GLU A 106 2.48 -7.77 -7.79
C GLU A 106 1.90 -8.03 -9.19
N ARG A 107 1.87 -9.29 -9.59
CA ARG A 107 1.26 -9.69 -10.85
C ARG A 107 -0.24 -9.41 -10.86
N ALA A 108 -0.93 -9.72 -9.78
CA ALA A 108 -2.34 -9.39 -9.63
C ALA A 108 -2.61 -7.88 -9.72
N LEU A 109 -1.79 -7.07 -9.06
CA LEU A 109 -1.86 -5.60 -9.16
C LEU A 109 -1.66 -5.12 -10.60
N PHE A 110 -0.65 -5.65 -11.30
CA PHE A 110 -0.38 -5.31 -12.70
C PHE A 110 -1.60 -5.57 -13.59
N GLU A 111 -2.20 -6.76 -13.50
CA GLU A 111 -3.35 -7.13 -14.34
C GLU A 111 -4.58 -6.24 -14.06
N VAL A 112 -4.88 -5.97 -12.77
CA VAL A 112 -6.00 -5.08 -12.39
C VAL A 112 -5.82 -3.67 -12.96
N VAL A 113 -4.62 -3.12 -12.84
CA VAL A 113 -4.33 -1.76 -13.35
C VAL A 113 -4.37 -1.74 -14.87
N TYR A 114 -3.78 -2.73 -15.54
CA TYR A 114 -3.80 -2.86 -16.99
C TYR A 114 -5.24 -2.91 -17.53
N GLU A 115 -6.08 -3.79 -16.95
CA GLU A 115 -7.48 -3.93 -17.35
C GLU A 115 -8.28 -2.65 -17.13
N SER A 116 -8.09 -2.02 -15.96
CA SER A 116 -8.76 -0.76 -15.62
C SER A 116 -8.38 0.38 -16.58
N CYS A 117 -7.08 0.54 -16.87
CA CYS A 117 -6.60 1.54 -17.81
C CYS A 117 -7.10 1.28 -19.24
N THR A 118 -7.10 0.00 -19.66
CA THR A 118 -7.59 -0.40 -20.99
C THR A 118 -9.09 -0.13 -21.12
N SER A 119 -9.88 -0.45 -20.11
CA SER A 119 -11.32 -0.21 -20.10
C SER A 119 -11.65 1.28 -20.10
N CYS A 120 -10.94 2.06 -19.28
CA CYS A 120 -11.08 3.52 -19.24
C CYS A 120 -10.75 4.15 -20.60
N ARG A 121 -9.64 3.73 -21.21
CA ARG A 121 -9.23 4.21 -22.53
C ARG A 121 -10.31 3.94 -23.60
N LYS A 122 -10.83 2.69 -23.65
CA LYS A 122 -11.90 2.33 -24.59
C LYS A 122 -13.16 3.15 -24.35
N ALA A 123 -13.56 3.36 -23.08
CA ALA A 123 -14.74 4.16 -22.77
C ALA A 123 -14.60 5.62 -23.23
N LEU A 124 -13.44 6.22 -22.98
CA LEU A 124 -13.20 7.63 -23.26
C LEU A 124 -12.91 7.91 -24.76
N LEU A 125 -12.15 7.04 -25.42
CA LEU A 125 -11.72 7.27 -26.81
C LEU A 125 -12.67 6.67 -27.83
N ASP A 126 -13.28 5.52 -27.54
CA ASP A 126 -14.17 4.83 -28.46
C ASP A 126 -15.65 5.16 -28.21
N GLY A 127 -15.96 6.03 -27.26
CA GLY A 127 -17.32 6.47 -26.95
C GLY A 127 -18.23 5.37 -26.41
N LYS A 128 -17.68 4.32 -25.84
CA LYS A 128 -18.44 3.22 -25.19
C LYS A 128 -18.56 3.53 -23.70
N PRO A 129 -19.72 4.01 -23.22
CA PRO A 129 -19.89 4.46 -21.83
C PRO A 129 -20.12 3.29 -20.89
N THR A 130 -19.16 2.41 -20.69
CA THR A 130 -19.30 1.39 -19.64
C THR A 130 -17.97 1.20 -18.95
N LEU A 131 -17.68 2.09 -18.00
CA LEU A 131 -16.79 1.79 -16.90
C LEU A 131 -17.55 0.85 -15.95
N GLU A 132 -17.70 -0.41 -16.33
CA GLU A 132 -17.91 -1.46 -15.36
C GLU A 132 -16.59 -1.66 -14.64
N ILE A 133 -16.32 -0.78 -13.69
CA ILE A 133 -15.34 -1.08 -12.64
C ILE A 133 -15.99 -2.21 -11.87
N THR A 134 -15.71 -3.42 -12.28
CA THR A 134 -15.98 -4.60 -11.46
C THR A 134 -15.14 -4.37 -10.20
N ALA A 135 -15.80 -3.90 -9.14
CA ALA A 135 -15.19 -3.86 -7.82
C ALA A 135 -14.81 -5.31 -7.53
N TYR A 136 -13.53 -5.62 -7.65
CA TYR A 136 -13.01 -6.89 -7.21
C TYR A 136 -13.32 -6.98 -5.72
N SER A 137 -14.36 -7.73 -5.39
CA SER A 137 -14.57 -8.16 -4.02
C SER A 137 -13.36 -8.97 -3.63
N TYR A 138 -12.44 -8.37 -2.92
CA TYR A 138 -11.34 -9.09 -2.28
C TYR A 138 -11.98 -10.06 -1.29
N VAL A 139 -12.20 -11.27 -1.74
CA VAL A 139 -12.60 -12.36 -0.85
C VAL A 139 -11.34 -12.69 -0.04
N SER A 140 -11.26 -12.11 1.15
CA SER A 140 -10.27 -12.51 2.14
C SER A 140 -10.40 -14.02 2.36
N PRO A 141 -9.34 -14.82 2.18
CA PRO A 141 -9.42 -16.28 2.30
C PRO A 141 -9.74 -16.77 3.72
N ASN A 142 -10.02 -15.87 4.67
CA ASN A 142 -10.30 -16.19 6.08
C ASN A 142 -11.66 -15.63 6.57
N ALA A 143 -12.61 -15.34 5.71
CA ALA A 143 -13.99 -15.08 6.15
C ALA A 143 -14.75 -16.41 6.32
N GLY A 144 -14.39 -17.15 7.37
CA GLY A 144 -15.29 -18.11 7.99
C GLY A 144 -16.46 -17.35 8.60
N THR A 145 -17.62 -17.59 8.02
CA THR A 145 -18.96 -17.53 8.63
C THR A 145 -19.17 -16.50 9.75
N GLU A 146 -19.64 -15.30 9.39
CA GLU A 146 -20.65 -14.61 10.18
C GLU A 146 -21.37 -13.62 9.29
N GLN A 147 -22.60 -14.04 8.97
CA GLN A 147 -23.60 -13.27 8.27
C GLN A 147 -24.25 -12.37 9.32
N GLU A 148 -23.76 -11.15 9.50
CA GLU A 148 -24.50 -10.14 10.27
C GLU A 148 -24.93 -8.98 9.38
N ALA A 149 -26.23 -8.74 9.48
CA ALA A 149 -26.98 -7.75 8.76
C ALA A 149 -26.39 -6.35 8.92
N SER A 150 -26.19 -5.66 7.79
CA SER A 150 -25.90 -4.23 7.76
C SER A 150 -27.01 -3.47 8.50
N PRO A 151 -26.69 -2.68 9.51
CA PRO A 151 -27.65 -1.71 10.03
C PRO A 151 -27.83 -0.61 8.98
N SER A 152 -29.03 -0.55 8.43
CA SER A 152 -29.49 0.57 7.60
C SER A 152 -29.39 1.85 8.42
N LEU A 153 -28.52 2.76 8.00
CA LEU A 153 -28.49 4.13 8.52
C LEU A 153 -29.86 4.76 8.25
N PRO A 154 -30.50 5.39 9.26
CA PRO A 154 -31.74 6.12 9.03
C PRO A 154 -31.48 7.30 8.09
N PRO A 155 -32.45 7.67 7.23
CA PRO A 155 -32.28 8.80 6.34
C PRO A 155 -32.13 10.09 7.17
N MET A 156 -31.01 10.80 6.93
CA MET A 156 -30.83 12.13 7.51
C MET A 156 -31.86 13.09 6.90
N PRO A 157 -32.59 13.87 7.70
CA PRO A 157 -33.47 14.88 7.18
C PRO A 157 -32.68 15.99 6.49
N LEU A 158 -33.10 16.34 5.27
CA LEU A 158 -32.48 17.32 4.37
C LEU A 158 -32.72 18.77 4.76
N ASP A 159 -33.36 19.03 5.90
CA ASP A 159 -33.71 20.38 6.37
C ASP A 159 -33.23 20.59 7.81
N ALA A 160 -31.90 20.76 7.98
CA ALA A 160 -31.38 21.43 9.16
C ALA A 160 -30.82 22.79 8.69
N GLU A 161 -31.68 23.80 8.75
CA GLU A 161 -31.25 25.21 8.63
C GLU A 161 -30.26 25.49 9.78
N ILE A 162 -29.03 25.79 9.42
CA ILE A 162 -27.98 26.24 10.35
C ILE A 162 -28.37 27.68 10.76
N PRO A 163 -28.57 27.98 12.03
CA PRO A 163 -28.91 29.35 12.48
C PRO A 163 -27.71 30.27 12.17
N PRO A 164 -27.95 31.50 11.72
CA PRO A 164 -26.93 32.42 11.23
C PRO A 164 -26.00 33.00 12.31
N GLU A 165 -26.14 32.64 13.56
CA GLU A 165 -25.33 33.17 14.66
C GLU A 165 -24.00 32.42 14.88
N GLU A 166 -23.82 31.17 14.41
CA GLU A 166 -22.56 30.46 14.60
C GLU A 166 -21.55 30.62 13.46
N ALA A 167 -21.93 31.24 12.34
CA ALA A 167 -21.03 31.47 11.21
C ALA A 167 -20.08 32.68 11.43
N ALA A 168 -20.31 33.53 12.40
CA ALA A 168 -19.50 34.73 12.63
C ALA A 168 -18.25 34.47 13.48
N ASP A 169 -18.24 33.45 14.33
CA ASP A 169 -17.08 33.17 15.19
C ASP A 169 -15.97 32.37 14.48
N PHE A 170 -16.29 31.63 13.41
CA PHE A 170 -15.30 30.81 12.69
C PHE A 170 -14.38 31.63 11.75
N LEU A 171 -14.78 32.88 11.42
CA LEU A 171 -14.02 33.74 10.50
C LEU A 171 -13.06 34.71 11.19
N MET A 172 -13.14 34.86 12.51
CA MET A 172 -12.28 35.81 13.26
C MET A 172 -11.01 35.21 13.84
N GLU A 173 -10.88 33.88 13.90
CA GLU A 173 -9.73 33.23 14.53
C GLU A 173 -8.55 32.91 13.57
N ASN A 174 -8.70 33.16 12.28
CA ASN A 174 -7.67 32.82 11.27
C ASN A 174 -7.00 34.03 10.60
N VAL A 175 -7.09 35.25 11.15
CA VAL A 175 -6.48 36.47 10.59
C VAL A 175 -5.48 37.15 11.54
N ALA A 176 -4.79 36.41 12.36
CA ALA A 176 -3.64 36.96 13.12
C ALA A 176 -2.33 36.26 12.66
N GLY A 177 -1.79 36.73 11.55
CA GLY A 177 -0.40 36.44 11.17
C GLY A 177 0.58 37.21 12.06
N PRO A 178 1.79 36.65 12.35
CA PRO A 178 2.77 37.31 13.21
C PRO A 178 3.37 38.53 12.54
N ALA A 179 3.50 39.59 13.33
CA ALA A 179 4.12 40.84 12.96
C ALA A 179 5.65 40.69 12.73
N PRO A 180 6.25 41.44 11.81
CA PRO A 180 7.71 41.43 11.60
C PRO A 180 8.43 42.17 12.71
N GLU A 181 9.37 41.50 13.35
CA GLU A 181 10.32 42.14 14.26
C GLU A 181 11.38 42.92 13.47
N SER A 182 11.59 44.14 13.93
CA SER A 182 12.60 45.08 13.44
C SER A 182 13.97 44.78 13.99
#